data_bc475f84b9a67d9dd04055e260eb04c7
#
_entry.id   bc475f84b9a67d9dd04055e260eb04c7
#
_cell.length_a   1.000
_cell.length_b   1.000
_cell.length_c   1.000
_cell.angle_alpha   90.00
_cell.angle_beta   90.00
_cell.angle_gamma   90.00
#
_symmetry.space_group_name_H-M   'P 1'
#
loop_
_entity.id
_entity.type
_entity.pdbx_description
1 polymer ?
#
loop_
_entity_poly.entity_id
_entity_poly.type
_entity_poly.pdbx_seq_one_letter_code
_entity_poly.pdbx_strand_id
1 'polypeptide(L)'
;MAAKKERTKEQRIKAEKTRLKGIFKELDENKKKLVTPLIEKAAFMTIELDDLQETIRQEGWTSEYQNGENQWGTKKSPEADTYIALSKNYAAVIKQLIDLVPAAKRKVSRLQALRDE
;
A
#
# COMPACT_ATOMS: atom_id res chain seq x y z
N MET A 1 -9.73 -27.16 -14.17
CA MET A 1 -10.25 -26.13 -13.25
C MET A 1 -10.25 -24.79 -13.94
N ALA A 2 -11.39 -24.17 -13.96
CA ALA A 2 -11.42 -22.82 -14.51
C ALA A 2 -10.49 -21.94 -13.68
N ALA A 3 -9.54 -21.31 -14.34
CA ALA A 3 -8.66 -20.38 -13.65
C ALA A 3 -9.53 -19.29 -13.00
N LYS A 4 -9.23 -18.98 -11.75
CA LYS A 4 -9.85 -17.86 -11.09
C LYS A 4 -9.60 -16.64 -11.98
N LYS A 5 -10.67 -16.04 -12.45
CA LYS A 5 -10.56 -14.83 -13.25
C LYS A 5 -9.85 -13.78 -12.39
N GLU A 6 -8.69 -13.34 -12.84
CA GLU A 6 -7.96 -12.32 -12.12
C GLU A 6 -8.75 -11.03 -12.06
N ARG A 7 -8.74 -10.40 -10.90
CA ARG A 7 -9.38 -9.11 -10.73
C ARG A 7 -8.60 -8.05 -11.48
N THR A 8 -9.31 -7.10 -12.06
CA THR A 8 -8.66 -5.92 -12.63
C THR A 8 -8.04 -5.10 -11.51
N LYS A 9 -7.16 -4.20 -11.88
CA LYS A 9 -6.54 -3.29 -10.90
C LYS A 9 -7.60 -2.48 -10.15
N GLU A 10 -8.60 -1.98 -10.86
CA GLU A 10 -9.71 -1.22 -10.28
C GLU A 10 -10.50 -2.07 -9.28
N GLN A 11 -10.73 -3.33 -9.60
CA GLN A 11 -11.42 -4.25 -8.69
C GLN A 11 -10.60 -4.51 -7.44
N ARG A 12 -9.29 -4.66 -7.59
CA ARG A 12 -8.38 -4.85 -6.45
C ARG A 12 -8.37 -3.62 -5.54
N ILE A 13 -8.31 -2.44 -6.12
CA ILE A 13 -8.34 -1.18 -5.36
C ILE A 13 -9.68 -1.05 -4.63
N LYS A 14 -10.78 -1.35 -5.31
CA LYS A 14 -12.12 -1.30 -4.71
C LYS A 14 -12.24 -2.27 -3.54
N ALA A 15 -11.73 -3.49 -3.68
CA ALA A 15 -11.75 -4.48 -2.61
C ALA A 15 -10.95 -4.00 -1.39
N GLU A 16 -9.78 -3.41 -1.60
CA GLU A 16 -8.96 -2.86 -0.52
C GLU A 16 -9.67 -1.69 0.16
N LYS A 17 -10.29 -0.83 -0.63
CA LYS A 17 -11.09 0.28 -0.10
C LYS A 17 -12.21 -0.22 0.81
N THR A 18 -12.92 -1.26 0.38
CA THR A 18 -14.00 -1.87 1.17
C THR A 18 -13.47 -2.44 2.48
N ARG A 19 -12.32 -3.13 2.42
CA ARG A 19 -11.68 -3.68 3.61
C ARG A 19 -11.34 -2.58 4.60
N LEU A 20 -10.73 -1.51 4.14
CA LEU A 20 -10.33 -0.39 5.00
C LEU A 20 -11.56 0.32 5.59
N LYS A 21 -12.60 0.53 4.80
CA LYS A 21 -13.85 1.13 5.30
C LYS A 21 -14.45 0.31 6.43
N GLY A 22 -14.35 -1.01 6.34
CA GLY A 22 -14.81 -1.89 7.41
C GLY A 22 -14.07 -1.68 8.73
N ILE A 23 -12.76 -1.43 8.65
CA ILE A 23 -11.94 -1.17 9.83
C ILE A 23 -12.38 0.11 10.54
N PHE A 24 -12.79 1.13 9.77
CA PHE A 24 -13.12 2.44 10.30
C PHE A 24 -14.64 2.70 10.39
N LYS A 25 -15.44 1.64 10.32
CA LYS A 25 -16.92 1.78 10.25
C LYS A 25 -17.55 2.39 11.48
N GLU A 26 -16.88 2.34 12.64
CA GLU A 26 -17.44 2.81 13.90
C GLU A 26 -17.09 4.27 14.22
N LEU A 27 -16.36 4.94 13.34
CA LEU A 27 -16.09 6.35 13.51
C LEU A 27 -17.40 7.17 13.33
N ASP A 28 -17.47 8.32 14.00
CA ASP A 28 -18.59 9.21 13.77
C ASP A 28 -18.59 9.77 12.34
N GLU A 29 -19.72 10.34 11.92
CA GLU A 29 -19.89 10.79 10.54
C GLU A 29 -18.87 11.84 10.10
N ASN A 30 -18.49 12.74 11.01
CA ASN A 30 -17.51 13.78 10.68
C ASN A 30 -16.13 13.17 10.45
N LYS A 31 -15.72 12.24 11.30
CA LYS A 31 -14.45 11.54 11.13
C LYS A 31 -14.46 10.64 9.89
N LYS A 32 -15.60 10.02 9.59
CA LYS A 32 -15.73 9.21 8.36
C LYS A 32 -15.49 10.07 7.12
N LYS A 33 -15.97 11.31 7.10
CA LYS A 33 -15.72 12.22 5.99
C LYS A 33 -14.25 12.55 5.82
N LEU A 34 -13.53 12.69 6.93
CA LEU A 34 -12.09 12.94 6.89
C LEU A 34 -11.30 11.70 6.48
N VAL A 35 -11.75 10.53 6.92
CA VAL A 35 -11.07 9.26 6.68
C VAL A 35 -11.22 8.81 5.23
N THR A 36 -12.37 9.09 4.59
CA THR A 36 -12.67 8.56 3.26
C THR A 36 -11.57 8.88 2.22
N PRO A 37 -11.11 10.14 2.08
CA PRO A 37 -10.03 10.41 1.12
C PRO A 37 -8.73 9.69 1.47
N LEU A 38 -8.42 9.53 2.75
CA LEU A 38 -7.22 8.81 3.19
C LEU A 38 -7.34 7.33 2.87
N ILE A 39 -8.53 6.75 3.06
CA ILE A 39 -8.78 5.35 2.71
C ILE A 39 -8.61 5.14 1.21
N GLU A 40 -9.10 6.05 0.38
CA GLU A 40 -8.94 5.96 -1.06
C GLU A 40 -7.46 5.99 -1.47
N LYS A 41 -6.69 6.89 -0.89
CA LYS A 41 -5.24 6.95 -1.13
C LYS A 41 -4.54 5.68 -0.66
N ALA A 42 -4.86 5.20 0.54
CA ALA A 42 -4.25 4.00 1.08
C ALA A 42 -4.55 2.78 0.22
N ALA A 43 -5.79 2.63 -0.24
CA ALA A 43 -6.17 1.51 -1.11
C ALA A 43 -5.41 1.55 -2.43
N PHE A 44 -5.35 2.71 -3.06
CA PHE A 44 -4.60 2.89 -4.30
C PHE A 44 -3.12 2.55 -4.10
N MET A 45 -2.51 3.09 -3.05
CA MET A 45 -1.10 2.86 -2.75
C MET A 45 -0.80 1.39 -2.46
N THR A 46 -1.68 0.70 -1.73
CA THR A 46 -1.51 -0.72 -1.42
C THR A 46 -1.37 -1.53 -2.71
N ILE A 47 -2.27 -1.31 -3.65
CA ILE A 47 -2.27 -2.08 -4.89
C ILE A 47 -1.06 -1.70 -5.76
N GLU A 48 -0.72 -0.42 -5.82
CA GLU A 48 0.46 0.02 -6.56
C GLU A 48 1.75 -0.57 -5.97
N LEU A 49 1.85 -0.59 -4.64
CA LEU A 49 3.01 -1.17 -3.96
C LEU A 49 3.11 -2.67 -4.20
N ASP A 50 1.97 -3.37 -4.19
CA ASP A 50 1.97 -4.80 -4.48
C ASP A 50 2.49 -5.08 -5.89
N ASP A 51 2.05 -4.31 -6.87
CA ASP A 51 2.47 -4.49 -8.26
C ASP A 51 3.95 -4.14 -8.45
N LEU A 52 4.41 -3.07 -7.84
CA LEU A 52 5.82 -2.67 -7.88
C LEU A 52 6.70 -3.72 -7.20
N GLN A 53 6.25 -4.25 -6.07
CA GLN A 53 6.96 -5.28 -5.35
C GLN A 53 7.14 -6.53 -6.20
N GLU A 54 6.10 -6.95 -6.91
CA GLU A 54 6.18 -8.10 -7.80
C GLU A 54 7.15 -7.85 -8.95
N THR A 55 7.11 -6.67 -9.55
CA THR A 55 8.04 -6.30 -10.60
C THR A 55 9.48 -6.34 -10.12
N ILE A 56 9.73 -5.78 -8.93
CA ILE A 56 11.07 -5.77 -8.33
C ILE A 56 11.53 -7.19 -8.00
N ARG A 57 10.64 -8.05 -7.52
CA ARG A 57 10.98 -9.46 -7.27
C ARG A 57 11.44 -10.17 -8.54
N GLN A 58 10.80 -9.89 -9.65
CA GLN A 58 11.13 -10.52 -10.92
C GLN A 58 12.35 -9.90 -11.60
N GLU A 59 12.47 -8.59 -11.56
CA GLU A 59 13.47 -7.86 -12.32
C GLU A 59 14.65 -7.34 -11.49
N GLY A 60 14.51 -7.36 -10.15
CA GLY A 60 15.55 -6.87 -9.25
C GLY A 60 15.46 -5.38 -9.00
N TRP A 61 16.33 -4.90 -8.11
CA TRP A 61 16.36 -3.50 -7.66
C TRP A 61 17.13 -2.58 -8.57
N THR A 62 17.92 -3.15 -9.48
CA THR A 62 18.79 -2.38 -10.38
C THR A 62 18.48 -2.71 -11.82
N SER A 63 18.81 -1.78 -12.68
CA SER A 63 18.75 -2.00 -14.13
C SER A 63 20.07 -1.59 -14.76
N GLU A 64 20.42 -2.25 -15.86
CA GLU A 64 21.60 -1.90 -16.60
C GLU A 64 21.31 -0.73 -17.52
N TYR A 65 22.31 0.10 -17.75
CA TYR A 65 22.23 1.16 -18.72
C TYR A 65 23.53 1.23 -19.51
N GLN A 66 23.43 1.69 -20.73
CA GLN A 66 24.59 1.90 -21.61
C GLN A 66 24.83 3.41 -21.74
N ASN A 67 26.06 3.81 -21.43
CA ASN A 67 26.50 5.20 -21.55
C ASN A 67 27.67 5.28 -22.55
N GLY A 68 27.39 4.95 -23.82
CA GLY A 68 28.39 4.87 -24.86
C GLY A 68 28.59 3.44 -25.34
N GLU A 69 29.33 3.25 -26.45
CA GLU A 69 29.43 1.96 -27.14
C GLU A 69 29.95 0.82 -26.30
N ASN A 70 30.83 1.07 -25.34
CA ASN A 70 31.42 0.01 -24.50
C ASN A 70 31.35 0.35 -23.04
N GLN A 71 30.41 1.24 -22.65
CA GLN A 71 30.27 1.67 -21.27
C GLN A 71 28.91 1.24 -20.74
N TRP A 72 28.95 0.26 -19.86
CA TRP A 72 27.77 -0.27 -19.20
C TRP A 72 27.86 0.04 -17.72
N GLY A 73 26.72 0.30 -17.13
CA GLY A 73 26.63 0.50 -15.69
C GLY A 73 25.31 -0.04 -15.16
N THR A 74 25.20 -0.02 -13.86
CA THR A 74 23.95 -0.37 -13.19
C THR A 74 23.47 0.83 -12.38
N LYS A 75 22.17 0.96 -12.30
CA LYS A 75 21.53 1.99 -11.50
C LYS A 75 20.28 1.43 -10.86
N LYS A 76 19.79 2.09 -9.83
CA LYS A 76 18.51 1.73 -9.24
C LYS A 76 17.43 1.82 -10.31
N SER A 77 16.57 0.79 -10.41
CA SER A 77 15.51 0.81 -11.42
C SER A 77 14.50 1.91 -11.10
N PRO A 78 13.81 2.45 -12.11
CA PRO A 78 12.73 3.42 -11.86
C PRO A 78 11.64 2.85 -10.95
N GLU A 79 11.34 1.57 -11.09
CA GLU A 79 10.36 0.88 -10.26
C GLU A 79 10.80 0.84 -8.79
N ALA A 80 12.10 0.61 -8.55
CA ALA A 80 12.65 0.62 -7.20
C ALA A 80 12.56 2.02 -6.57
N ASP A 81 12.89 3.07 -7.32
CA ASP A 81 12.77 4.44 -6.84
C ASP A 81 11.33 4.78 -6.49
N THR A 82 10.40 4.41 -7.37
CA THR A 82 8.98 4.65 -7.15
C THR A 82 8.49 3.89 -5.91
N TYR A 83 8.90 2.63 -5.77
CA TYR A 83 8.52 1.81 -4.61
C TYR A 83 8.97 2.44 -3.30
N ILE A 84 10.21 2.91 -3.24
CA ILE A 84 10.76 3.51 -2.02
C ILE A 84 9.99 4.78 -1.65
N ALA A 85 9.76 5.66 -2.63
CA ALA A 85 9.03 6.91 -2.39
C ALA A 85 7.58 6.65 -2.00
N LEU A 86 6.92 5.73 -2.69
CA LEU A 86 5.53 5.40 -2.42
C LEU A 86 5.38 4.73 -1.06
N SER A 87 6.33 3.88 -0.66
CA SER A 87 6.32 3.23 0.67
C SER A 87 6.35 4.26 1.79
N LYS A 88 7.17 5.31 1.65
CA LYS A 88 7.24 6.40 2.62
C LYS A 88 5.90 7.13 2.71
N ASN A 89 5.32 7.45 1.57
CA ASN A 89 4.04 8.15 1.53
C ASN A 89 2.90 7.29 2.08
N TYR A 90 2.93 5.99 1.78
CA TYR A 90 1.96 5.05 2.31
C TYR A 90 2.02 4.99 3.85
N ALA A 91 3.23 4.90 4.40
CA ALA A 91 3.40 4.88 5.84
C ALA A 91 2.84 6.14 6.50
N ALA A 92 3.01 7.31 5.86
CA ALA A 92 2.44 8.56 6.36
C ALA A 92 0.92 8.55 6.35
N VAL A 93 0.31 8.04 5.28
CA VAL A 93 -1.15 7.94 5.18
C VAL A 93 -1.70 6.98 6.23
N ILE A 94 -1.07 5.83 6.40
CA ILE A 94 -1.48 4.84 7.41
C ILE A 94 -1.38 5.43 8.81
N LYS A 95 -0.32 6.17 9.10
CA LYS A 95 -0.17 6.83 10.39
C LYS A 95 -1.32 7.80 10.65
N GLN A 96 -1.70 8.60 9.64
CA GLN A 96 -2.83 9.52 9.77
C GLN A 96 -4.13 8.78 10.05
N LEU A 97 -4.34 7.64 9.37
CA LEU A 97 -5.52 6.81 9.61
C LEU A 97 -5.54 6.25 11.03
N ILE A 98 -4.41 5.74 11.50
CA ILE A 98 -4.30 5.20 12.86
C ILE A 98 -4.59 6.29 13.89
N ASP A 99 -4.09 7.50 13.68
CA ASP A 99 -4.28 8.62 14.59
C ASP A 99 -5.74 9.04 14.72
N LEU A 100 -6.59 8.72 13.73
CA LEU A 100 -8.01 9.00 13.78
C LEU A 100 -8.80 7.95 14.55
N VAL A 101 -8.21 6.80 14.84
CA VAL A 101 -8.84 5.75 15.64
C VAL A 101 -8.79 6.15 17.12
N PRO A 102 -9.90 6.05 17.86
CA PRO A 102 -9.88 6.38 19.29
C PRO A 102 -8.82 5.58 20.06
N ALA A 103 -8.19 6.23 21.03
CA ALA A 103 -7.09 5.63 21.79
C ALA A 103 -7.47 4.29 22.43
N ALA A 104 -8.68 4.17 22.93
CA ALA A 104 -9.18 2.93 23.54
C ALA A 104 -9.17 1.77 22.55
N LYS A 105 -9.61 2.00 21.31
CA LYS A 105 -9.60 0.99 20.26
C LYS A 105 -8.19 0.60 19.84
N ARG A 106 -7.28 1.57 19.74
CA ARG A 106 -5.87 1.29 19.42
C ARG A 106 -5.25 0.38 20.47
N LYS A 107 -5.54 0.64 21.74
CA LYS A 107 -5.02 -0.17 22.84
C LYS A 107 -5.54 -1.61 22.76
N VAL A 108 -6.81 -1.80 22.51
CA VAL A 108 -7.43 -3.14 22.36
C VAL A 108 -6.78 -3.87 21.19
N SER A 109 -6.59 -3.19 20.07
CA SER A 109 -5.96 -3.79 18.88
C SER A 109 -4.53 -4.26 19.17
N ARG A 110 -3.76 -3.49 19.92
CA ARG A 110 -2.41 -3.88 20.33
C ARG A 110 -2.42 -5.13 21.19
N LEU A 111 -3.32 -5.19 22.15
CA LEU A 111 -3.44 -6.35 23.02
C LEU A 111 -3.86 -7.59 22.23
N GLN A 112 -4.76 -7.42 21.29
CA GLN A 112 -5.20 -8.52 20.43
C GLN A 112 -4.05 -9.02 19.54
N ALA A 113 -3.28 -8.12 18.98
CA ALA A 113 -2.10 -8.48 18.17
C ALA A 113 -1.09 -9.29 18.99
N LEU A 114 -0.88 -8.91 20.25
CA LEU A 114 0.02 -9.64 21.14
C LEU A 114 -0.50 -11.04 21.47
N ARG A 115 -1.83 -11.22 21.59
CA ARG A 115 -2.42 -12.53 21.82
C ARG A 115 -2.28 -13.46 20.61
N ASP A 116 -2.32 -12.89 19.43
CA ASP A 116 -2.32 -13.67 18.19
C ASP A 116 -0.91 -14.07 17.74
N GLU A 117 0.12 -13.62 18.42
CA GLU A 117 1.51 -14.03 18.17
C GLU A 117 1.83 -15.44 18.62
#